data_d252131e305b67d87b2c0d38f95ec9ff
#
_entry.id   d252131e305b67d87b2c0d38f95ec9ff
#
_cell.length_a   1.000
_cell.length_b   1.000
_cell.length_c   1.000
_cell.angle_alpha   90.00
_cell.angle_beta   90.00
_cell.angle_gamma   90.00
#
_symmetry.space_group_name_H-M   'P 1'
#
loop_
_entity.id
_entity.type
_entity.pdbx_description
1 polymer ?
#
loop_
_entity_poly.entity_id
_entity_poly.type
_entity_poly.pdbx_seq_one_letter_code
_entity_poly.pdbx_strand_id
1 'polypeptide(L)'
;NPEHWGKHPLQFWDNGEVTIEDMDKPDQTLLTVWATENSVDFINRHHDEPFFLYLAHSMPHVPLFVSDRFAGKSGMGLYGDVMMELDWSVGEVMKALEAHHIADDTIIIFTSDNGPWHSYGNHAGATPFREAKATGFDGGLRSATVVRYPPAIPAGHRSTTMFGTIDFMPTLARLAGADLPDHEIDGHDIWPILTSQPLATNPHRYYPFSTSKEFEGIISGDGRWKIHLPHSYRHLIKAGNDGVDGTFEKREIGLSLFDLKADPNELINLIDEEPEIAAELISWAENHRDRFYSKSKK
;
A
#
# COMPACT_ATOMS: atom_id res chain seq x y z
N ASN A 1 7.95 3.99 -17.60
CA ASN A 1 9.29 4.51 -17.95
C ASN A 1 9.85 3.66 -19.09
N PRO A 2 10.24 4.27 -20.25
CA PRO A 2 10.77 3.56 -21.42
C PRO A 2 12.01 2.72 -21.12
N GLU A 3 12.85 3.14 -20.20
CA GLU A 3 14.04 2.37 -19.78
C GLU A 3 13.70 1.12 -19.01
N HIS A 4 12.58 1.11 -18.31
CA HIS A 4 12.11 -0.05 -17.53
C HIS A 4 11.14 -0.93 -18.34
N TRP A 5 10.23 -0.31 -19.11
CA TRP A 5 9.18 -1.00 -19.88
C TRP A 5 9.37 -0.98 -21.39
N GLY A 6 10.30 -0.20 -21.90
CA GLY A 6 11.01 -0.34 -23.18
C GLY A 6 10.24 -0.08 -24.48
N LYS A 7 9.07 0.58 -24.51
CA LYS A 7 8.32 0.57 -25.81
C LYS A 7 7.58 1.84 -26.24
N HIS A 8 7.34 2.79 -25.35
CA HIS A 8 6.55 3.98 -25.69
C HIS A 8 7.14 5.22 -25.03
N PRO A 9 6.99 6.40 -25.66
CA PRO A 9 7.28 7.68 -25.00
C PRO A 9 6.56 7.77 -23.67
N LEU A 10 7.19 8.32 -22.66
CA LEU A 10 6.57 8.57 -21.38
C LEU A 10 5.88 9.93 -21.42
N GLN A 11 4.59 9.96 -21.61
CA GLN A 11 3.82 11.19 -21.66
C GLN A 11 3.46 11.66 -20.24
N PHE A 12 3.49 12.99 -20.04
CA PHE A 12 2.90 13.62 -18.88
C PHE A 12 1.57 14.26 -19.26
N TRP A 13 0.54 13.94 -18.49
CA TRP A 13 -0.83 14.38 -18.71
C TRP A 13 -1.25 15.34 -17.60
N ASP A 14 -1.86 16.45 -17.97
CA ASP A 14 -2.50 17.40 -17.05
C ASP A 14 -3.89 17.71 -17.55
N ASN A 15 -4.91 17.55 -16.69
CA ASN A 15 -6.32 17.78 -16.99
C ASN A 15 -6.82 17.12 -18.30
N GLY A 16 -6.29 15.93 -18.63
CA GLY A 16 -6.67 15.19 -19.82
C GLY A 16 -5.92 15.58 -21.10
N GLU A 17 -4.98 16.49 -21.01
CA GLU A 17 -4.12 16.91 -22.12
C GLU A 17 -2.67 16.45 -21.91
N VAL A 18 -1.98 16.08 -23.00
CA VAL A 18 -0.54 15.79 -22.96
C VAL A 18 0.22 17.09 -22.92
N THR A 19 0.92 17.35 -21.82
CA THR A 19 1.74 18.55 -21.66
C THR A 19 3.22 18.30 -21.92
N ILE A 20 3.68 17.05 -21.80
CA ILE A 20 5.02 16.59 -22.19
C ILE A 20 4.84 15.30 -22.98
N GLU A 21 5.25 15.29 -24.26
CA GLU A 21 5.08 14.14 -25.15
C GLU A 21 6.06 13.00 -24.84
N ASP A 22 7.26 13.31 -24.36
CA ASP A 22 8.30 12.33 -24.05
C ASP A 22 9.17 12.85 -22.90
N MET A 23 8.76 12.49 -21.67
CA MET A 23 9.47 12.89 -20.45
C MET A 23 10.86 12.27 -20.42
N ASP A 24 11.86 13.11 -20.28
CA ASP A 24 13.25 12.68 -20.07
C ASP A 24 13.58 12.43 -18.58
N LYS A 25 14.87 12.13 -18.29
CA LYS A 25 15.29 11.91 -16.89
C LYS A 25 15.20 13.18 -16.04
N PRO A 26 15.65 14.37 -16.50
CA PRO A 26 15.40 15.63 -15.82
C PRO A 26 13.93 15.85 -15.44
N ASP A 27 12.99 15.65 -16.37
CA ASP A 27 11.56 15.78 -16.08
C ASP A 27 11.11 14.86 -14.94
N GLN A 28 11.57 13.60 -14.98
CA GLN A 28 11.20 12.60 -13.96
C GLN A 28 11.73 12.95 -12.56
N THR A 29 12.81 13.73 -12.45
CA THR A 29 13.29 14.22 -11.14
C THR A 29 12.34 15.23 -10.51
N LEU A 30 11.42 15.82 -11.27
CA LEU A 30 10.48 16.82 -10.81
C LEU A 30 9.08 16.25 -10.48
N LEU A 31 8.83 14.96 -10.73
CA LEU A 31 7.49 14.37 -10.53
C LEU A 31 6.93 14.57 -9.12
N THR A 32 7.73 14.35 -8.08
CA THR A 32 7.30 14.57 -6.70
C THR A 32 7.08 16.06 -6.42
N VAL A 33 7.93 16.93 -6.97
CA VAL A 33 7.80 18.40 -6.83
C VAL A 33 6.50 18.86 -7.48
N TRP A 34 6.23 18.51 -8.74
CA TRP A 34 5.02 18.90 -9.46
C TRP A 34 3.74 18.39 -8.77
N ALA A 35 3.74 17.13 -8.34
CA ALA A 35 2.60 16.58 -7.61
C ALA A 35 2.34 17.34 -6.29
N THR A 36 3.40 17.76 -5.60
CA THR A 36 3.31 18.55 -4.38
C THR A 36 2.78 19.96 -4.64
N GLU A 37 3.37 20.66 -5.63
CA GLU A 37 2.98 22.03 -6.00
C GLU A 37 1.51 22.08 -6.45
N ASN A 38 1.09 21.13 -7.30
CA ASN A 38 -0.31 21.04 -7.74
C ASN A 38 -1.26 20.72 -6.57
N SER A 39 -0.84 19.91 -5.61
CA SER A 39 -1.65 19.60 -4.41
C SER A 39 -1.79 20.82 -3.52
N VAL A 40 -0.73 21.55 -3.30
CA VAL A 40 -0.75 22.82 -2.52
C VAL A 40 -1.61 23.87 -3.22
N ASP A 41 -1.47 24.02 -4.53
CA ASP A 41 -2.31 24.93 -5.30
C ASP A 41 -3.80 24.53 -5.25
N PHE A 42 -4.10 23.23 -5.36
CA PHE A 42 -5.46 22.73 -5.19
C PHE A 42 -6.05 23.10 -3.83
N ILE A 43 -5.31 22.85 -2.74
CA ILE A 43 -5.74 23.22 -1.37
C ILE A 43 -5.98 24.73 -1.28
N ASN A 44 -5.05 25.54 -1.79
CA ASN A 44 -5.18 27.01 -1.77
C ASN A 44 -6.44 27.51 -2.51
N ARG A 45 -6.88 26.83 -3.57
CA ARG A 45 -8.07 27.21 -4.34
C ARG A 45 -9.39 26.70 -3.75
N HIS A 46 -9.34 25.61 -2.96
CA HIS A 46 -10.54 24.90 -2.50
C HIS A 46 -10.67 24.84 -0.96
N HIS A 47 -9.89 25.61 -0.21
CA HIS A 47 -9.85 25.56 1.26
C HIS A 47 -11.17 26.00 1.94
N ASP A 48 -12.05 26.68 1.25
CA ASP A 48 -13.34 27.20 1.73
C ASP A 48 -14.53 26.27 1.41
N GLU A 49 -14.29 25.13 0.78
CA GLU A 49 -15.31 24.13 0.44
C GLU A 49 -14.81 22.70 0.79
N PRO A 50 -15.73 21.73 0.98
CA PRO A 50 -15.32 20.32 1.13
C PRO A 50 -14.63 19.81 -0.13
N PHE A 51 -13.50 19.13 0.04
CA PHE A 51 -12.75 18.54 -1.06
C PHE A 51 -12.27 17.11 -0.75
N PHE A 52 -11.94 16.38 -1.81
CA PHE A 52 -11.21 15.12 -1.76
C PHE A 52 -9.97 15.24 -2.64
N LEU A 53 -8.80 15.04 -2.05
CA LEU A 53 -7.52 15.04 -2.74
C LEU A 53 -6.86 13.66 -2.66
N TYR A 54 -6.60 13.04 -3.81
CA TYR A 54 -5.82 11.80 -3.91
C TYR A 54 -4.46 12.10 -4.51
N LEU A 55 -3.44 12.25 -3.66
CA LEU A 55 -2.06 12.52 -4.04
C LEU A 55 -1.31 11.20 -4.22
N ALA A 56 -1.31 10.69 -5.46
CA ALA A 56 -0.66 9.44 -5.82
C ALA A 56 0.76 9.68 -6.34
N HIS A 57 1.74 9.71 -5.46
CA HIS A 57 3.14 9.81 -5.85
C HIS A 57 3.59 8.59 -6.65
N SER A 58 4.34 8.81 -7.75
CA SER A 58 4.99 7.74 -8.51
C SER A 58 6.23 7.18 -7.82
N MET A 59 6.88 7.98 -6.97
CA MET A 59 7.96 7.53 -6.10
C MET A 59 7.40 6.90 -4.80
N PRO A 60 8.10 5.92 -4.20
CA PRO A 60 9.45 5.44 -4.49
C PRO A 60 9.50 4.27 -5.49
N HIS A 61 8.55 4.14 -6.43
CA HIS A 61 8.64 3.10 -7.46
C HIS A 61 9.85 3.34 -8.38
N VAL A 62 10.49 2.25 -8.78
CA VAL A 62 11.65 2.32 -9.69
C VAL A 62 11.23 2.61 -11.14
N PRO A 63 12.13 3.26 -11.89
CA PRO A 63 13.44 3.80 -11.52
C PRO A 63 13.30 5.00 -10.58
N LEU A 64 14.24 5.12 -9.64
CA LEU A 64 14.20 6.18 -8.64
C LEU A 64 14.69 7.50 -9.25
N PHE A 65 13.95 8.56 -8.99
CA PHE A 65 14.31 9.93 -9.33
C PHE A 65 14.04 10.85 -8.15
N VAL A 66 14.89 11.84 -7.97
CA VAL A 66 14.79 12.85 -6.92
C VAL A 66 15.23 14.19 -7.46
N SER A 67 14.65 15.29 -6.99
CA SER A 67 15.06 16.63 -7.40
C SER A 67 16.44 17.00 -6.85
N ASP A 68 17.12 17.96 -7.49
CA ASP A 68 18.41 18.51 -7.06
C ASP A 68 18.36 19.04 -5.62
N ARG A 69 17.18 19.44 -5.16
CA ARG A 69 16.96 19.89 -3.77
C ARG A 69 17.30 18.82 -2.75
N PHE A 70 17.05 17.55 -3.04
CA PHE A 70 17.24 16.43 -2.13
C PHE A 70 18.36 15.48 -2.52
N ALA A 71 18.87 15.56 -3.73
CA ALA A 71 19.95 14.70 -4.22
C ALA A 71 21.18 14.76 -3.30
N GLY A 72 21.58 13.60 -2.77
CA GLY A 72 22.70 13.43 -1.85
C GLY A 72 22.50 14.00 -0.44
N LYS A 73 21.26 14.38 -0.06
CA LYS A 73 21.00 15.04 1.24
C LYS A 73 20.72 14.08 2.39
N SER A 74 20.16 12.91 2.13
CA SER A 74 19.82 11.94 3.20
C SER A 74 21.06 11.29 3.83
N GLY A 75 22.16 11.19 3.10
CA GLY A 75 23.32 10.38 3.49
C GLY A 75 23.05 8.87 3.45
N MET A 76 21.90 8.46 2.89
CA MET A 76 21.40 7.08 2.87
C MET A 76 21.16 6.57 1.43
N GLY A 77 21.84 7.16 0.44
CA GLY A 77 21.71 6.81 -0.97
C GLY A 77 20.46 7.38 -1.62
N LEU A 78 20.27 7.06 -2.90
CA LEU A 78 19.18 7.60 -3.72
C LEU A 78 17.79 7.27 -3.15
N TYR A 79 17.58 6.06 -2.62
CA TYR A 79 16.32 5.70 -1.98
C TYR A 79 16.02 6.58 -0.76
N GLY A 80 17.02 6.83 0.08
CA GLY A 80 16.89 7.74 1.22
C GLY A 80 16.54 9.16 0.81
N ASP A 81 17.16 9.67 -0.27
CA ASP A 81 16.88 11.00 -0.82
C ASP A 81 15.43 11.10 -1.32
N VAL A 82 14.94 10.08 -2.03
CA VAL A 82 13.54 9.99 -2.48
C VAL A 82 12.56 9.98 -1.31
N MET A 83 12.85 9.21 -0.26
CA MET A 83 12.00 9.18 0.95
C MET A 83 11.98 10.53 1.67
N MET A 84 13.13 11.23 1.70
CA MET A 84 13.21 12.58 2.25
C MET A 84 12.38 13.60 1.44
N GLU A 85 12.35 13.46 0.13
CA GLU A 85 11.52 14.31 -0.74
C GLU A 85 10.02 14.02 -0.58
N LEU A 86 9.63 12.75 -0.41
CA LEU A 86 8.24 12.38 -0.09
C LEU A 86 7.80 12.94 1.27
N ASP A 87 8.66 12.85 2.29
CA ASP A 87 8.39 13.43 3.61
C ASP A 87 8.22 14.96 3.52
N TRP A 88 9.10 15.64 2.75
CA TRP A 88 8.94 17.05 2.45
C TRP A 88 7.58 17.36 1.78
N SER A 89 7.15 16.55 0.82
CA SER A 89 5.87 16.73 0.13
C SER A 89 4.70 16.70 1.12
N VAL A 90 4.68 15.72 2.02
CA VAL A 90 3.67 15.64 3.10
C VAL A 90 3.74 16.90 3.96
N GLY A 91 4.93 17.38 4.29
CA GLY A 91 5.14 18.61 5.04
C GLY A 91 4.57 19.85 4.35
N GLU A 92 4.69 19.99 3.04
CA GLU A 92 4.13 21.12 2.29
C GLU A 92 2.59 21.06 2.25
N VAL A 93 2.01 19.87 2.06
CA VAL A 93 0.55 19.66 2.17
C VAL A 93 0.04 20.08 3.56
N MET A 94 0.71 19.62 4.62
CA MET A 94 0.36 20.00 5.99
C MET A 94 0.42 21.51 6.22
N LYS A 95 1.47 22.17 5.76
CA LYS A 95 1.61 23.65 5.86
C LYS A 95 0.49 24.40 5.14
N ALA A 96 0.07 23.91 3.96
CA ALA A 96 -1.04 24.51 3.23
C ALA A 96 -2.36 24.40 4.02
N LEU A 97 -2.65 23.24 4.59
CA LEU A 97 -3.82 23.03 5.44
C LEU A 97 -3.78 23.90 6.72
N GLU A 98 -2.63 24.01 7.35
CA GLU A 98 -2.41 24.85 8.54
C GLU A 98 -2.57 26.34 8.22
N ALA A 99 -2.04 26.80 7.09
CA ALA A 99 -2.16 28.20 6.65
C ALA A 99 -3.60 28.66 6.46
N HIS A 100 -4.48 27.72 6.06
CA HIS A 100 -5.92 27.97 5.92
C HIS A 100 -6.76 27.59 7.15
N HIS A 101 -6.11 27.15 8.24
CA HIS A 101 -6.77 26.75 9.50
C HIS A 101 -7.74 25.55 9.34
N ILE A 102 -7.53 24.68 8.36
CA ILE A 102 -8.36 23.49 8.08
C ILE A 102 -7.65 22.17 8.40
N ALA A 103 -6.43 22.19 8.91
CA ALA A 103 -5.66 20.98 9.18
C ALA A 103 -6.34 20.03 10.18
N ASP A 104 -7.09 20.56 11.15
CA ASP A 104 -7.83 19.74 12.13
C ASP A 104 -9.19 19.30 11.62
N ASP A 105 -9.73 19.96 10.58
CA ASP A 105 -10.98 19.58 9.92
C ASP A 105 -10.77 18.66 8.70
N THR A 106 -9.50 18.29 8.43
CA THR A 106 -9.13 17.44 7.30
C THR A 106 -8.64 16.08 7.79
N ILE A 107 -9.24 15.00 7.26
CA ILE A 107 -8.72 13.63 7.45
C ILE A 107 -7.53 13.46 6.50
N ILE A 108 -6.36 13.17 7.06
CA ILE A 108 -5.13 12.96 6.29
C ILE A 108 -4.72 11.50 6.44
N ILE A 109 -4.58 10.81 5.31
CA ILE A 109 -4.17 9.41 5.25
C ILE A 109 -2.89 9.32 4.44
N PHE A 110 -1.81 8.84 5.06
CA PHE A 110 -0.58 8.47 4.39
C PHE A 110 -0.48 6.94 4.37
N THR A 111 -0.37 6.36 3.19
CA THR A 111 -0.29 4.90 3.03
C THR A 111 0.51 4.53 1.78
N SER A 112 0.72 3.24 1.57
CA SER A 112 1.31 2.68 0.35
C SER A 112 0.41 1.55 -0.17
N ASP A 113 0.53 1.24 -1.44
CA ASP A 113 -0.24 0.22 -2.15
C ASP A 113 0.21 -1.22 -1.83
N ASN A 114 1.47 -1.39 -1.39
CA ASN A 114 2.06 -2.69 -1.08
C ASN A 114 3.23 -2.56 -0.09
N GLY A 115 3.74 -3.70 0.36
CA GLY A 115 4.94 -3.75 1.17
C GLY A 115 6.20 -3.27 0.43
N PRO A 116 7.30 -3.00 1.15
CA PRO A 116 8.53 -2.45 0.57
C PRO A 116 9.20 -3.44 -0.38
N TRP A 117 9.97 -2.92 -1.33
CA TRP A 117 10.74 -3.73 -2.25
C TRP A 117 12.22 -3.80 -1.84
N HIS A 118 12.63 -4.93 -1.26
CA HIS A 118 14.00 -5.16 -0.79
C HIS A 118 15.06 -5.07 -1.90
N SER A 119 14.66 -5.31 -3.16
CA SER A 119 15.58 -5.30 -4.29
C SER A 119 16.17 -3.93 -4.58
N TYR A 120 15.49 -2.86 -4.21
CA TYR A 120 15.80 -1.53 -4.68
C TYR A 120 16.39 -0.61 -3.62
N GLY A 121 16.28 -0.96 -2.36
CA GLY A 121 16.64 -0.04 -1.31
C GLY A 121 17.56 -0.64 -0.26
N ASN A 122 18.66 0.03 0.02
CA ASN A 122 19.59 -0.30 1.09
C ASN A 122 18.91 -0.28 2.45
N HIS A 123 17.86 0.49 2.60
CA HIS A 123 17.18 0.79 3.84
C HIS A 123 15.69 0.41 3.80
N ALA A 124 15.16 0.06 2.64
CA ALA A 124 13.77 -0.34 2.46
C ALA A 124 13.45 -1.71 3.08
N GLY A 125 14.46 -2.44 3.48
CA GLY A 125 14.36 -3.84 3.75
C GLY A 125 14.44 -4.27 5.20
N ALA A 126 14.45 -3.37 6.14
CA ALA A 126 14.43 -3.73 7.56
C ALA A 126 13.00 -3.98 8.07
N THR A 127 12.23 -4.77 7.32
CA THR A 127 10.91 -5.22 7.80
C THR A 127 11.08 -6.50 8.62
N PRO A 128 10.33 -6.67 9.72
CA PRO A 128 10.32 -7.92 10.45
C PRO A 128 9.56 -9.05 9.74
N PHE A 129 8.95 -8.75 8.57
CA PHE A 129 8.09 -9.70 7.85
C PHE A 129 8.88 -10.46 6.79
N ARG A 130 8.37 -11.64 6.43
CA ARG A 130 8.96 -12.46 5.38
C ARG A 130 8.75 -11.86 4.01
N GLU A 131 9.77 -11.98 3.15
CA GLU A 131 9.81 -11.51 1.76
C GLU A 131 9.48 -10.00 1.63
N ALA A 132 8.96 -9.60 0.47
CA ALA A 132 8.72 -8.21 0.12
C ALA A 132 7.67 -8.09 -0.98
N LYS A 133 7.49 -6.90 -1.54
CA LYS A 133 6.64 -6.61 -2.71
C LYS A 133 6.69 -7.74 -3.75
N ALA A 134 5.55 -8.04 -4.35
CA ALA A 134 5.32 -9.09 -5.34
C ALA A 134 5.36 -10.52 -4.75
N THR A 135 5.06 -10.67 -3.47
CA THR A 135 4.83 -11.96 -2.83
C THR A 135 3.58 -11.92 -1.93
N GLY A 136 2.95 -13.07 -1.72
CA GLY A 136 1.83 -13.23 -0.80
C GLY A 136 2.21 -13.27 0.69
N PHE A 137 3.49 -13.12 1.03
CA PHE A 137 3.94 -13.01 2.42
C PHE A 137 3.69 -11.59 2.97
N ASP A 138 3.64 -11.47 4.29
CA ASP A 138 3.33 -10.20 4.95
C ASP A 138 4.30 -9.06 4.59
N GLY A 139 5.55 -9.38 4.26
CA GLY A 139 6.50 -8.39 3.73
C GLY A 139 6.09 -7.78 2.39
N GLY A 140 5.30 -8.51 1.59
CA GLY A 140 4.74 -8.00 0.34
C GLY A 140 3.37 -7.32 0.47
N LEU A 141 2.59 -7.72 1.47
CA LEU A 141 1.20 -7.28 1.64
C LEU A 141 1.05 -6.10 2.59
N ARG A 142 1.85 -6.04 3.68
CA ARG A 142 1.73 -4.97 4.67
C ARG A 142 2.39 -3.69 4.20
N SER A 143 1.63 -2.60 4.30
CA SER A 143 2.12 -1.25 4.07
C SER A 143 1.95 -0.38 5.32
N ALA A 144 2.85 0.60 5.49
CA ALA A 144 2.72 1.58 6.54
C ALA A 144 1.49 2.45 6.30
N THR A 145 0.69 2.67 7.33
CA THR A 145 -0.48 3.56 7.25
C THR A 145 -0.52 4.46 8.48
N VAL A 146 -0.63 5.76 8.24
CA VAL A 146 -0.80 6.79 9.26
C VAL A 146 -2.06 7.59 8.95
N VAL A 147 -2.92 7.76 9.94
CA VAL A 147 -4.15 8.55 9.80
C VAL A 147 -4.14 9.66 10.83
N ARG A 148 -4.36 10.89 10.38
CA ARG A 148 -4.49 12.06 11.23
C ARG A 148 -5.88 12.66 11.10
N TYR A 149 -6.59 12.76 12.22
CA TYR A 149 -7.84 13.52 12.36
C TYR A 149 -8.07 13.81 13.86
N PRO A 150 -7.52 14.89 14.41
CA PRO A 150 -7.52 15.17 15.84
C PRO A 150 -8.90 15.14 16.52
N PRO A 151 -10.00 15.55 15.87
CA PRO A 151 -11.32 15.51 16.50
C PRO A 151 -11.81 14.09 16.88
N ALA A 152 -11.26 13.03 16.26
CA ALA A 152 -11.73 11.67 16.52
C ALA A 152 -10.62 10.64 16.69
N ILE A 153 -9.40 10.92 16.25
CA ILE A 153 -8.27 9.98 16.31
C ILE A 153 -7.23 10.50 17.30
N PRO A 154 -7.03 9.83 18.45
CA PRO A 154 -6.06 10.25 19.44
C PRO A 154 -4.62 10.25 18.91
N ALA A 155 -3.85 11.28 19.24
CA ALA A 155 -2.45 11.37 18.89
C ALA A 155 -1.64 10.20 19.51
N GLY A 156 -0.70 9.64 18.75
CA GLY A 156 0.18 8.55 19.22
C GLY A 156 -0.50 7.19 19.37
N HIS A 157 -1.77 7.06 19.00
CA HIS A 157 -2.46 5.77 19.00
C HIS A 157 -1.82 4.82 17.99
N ARG A 158 -1.71 3.54 18.37
CA ARG A 158 -1.25 2.45 17.49
C ARG A 158 -2.27 1.33 17.51
N SER A 159 -2.73 0.92 16.34
CA SER A 159 -3.62 -0.23 16.16
C SER A 159 -2.89 -1.36 15.44
N THR A 160 -3.17 -2.59 15.86
CA THR A 160 -2.76 -3.83 15.17
C THR A 160 -3.92 -4.48 14.43
N THR A 161 -5.10 -3.87 14.45
CA THR A 161 -6.27 -4.38 13.73
C THR A 161 -6.04 -4.21 12.23
N MET A 162 -6.11 -5.31 11.50
CA MET A 162 -5.94 -5.33 10.06
C MET A 162 -7.13 -4.66 9.36
N PHE A 163 -6.87 -3.97 8.27
CA PHE A 163 -7.84 -3.50 7.29
C PHE A 163 -7.19 -3.42 5.90
N GLY A 164 -7.98 -3.28 4.86
CA GLY A 164 -7.48 -3.15 3.49
C GLY A 164 -7.71 -1.75 2.91
N THR A 165 -6.96 -1.38 1.87
CA THR A 165 -7.17 -0.11 1.14
C THR A 165 -8.55 -0.02 0.49
N ILE A 166 -9.20 -1.16 0.21
CA ILE A 166 -10.59 -1.24 -0.27
C ILE A 166 -11.60 -0.62 0.70
N ASP A 167 -11.26 -0.52 1.98
CA ASP A 167 -12.12 -0.02 3.04
C ASP A 167 -12.15 1.51 3.13
N PHE A 168 -11.19 2.20 2.51
CA PHE A 168 -11.16 3.67 2.54
C PHE A 168 -12.35 4.27 1.82
N MET A 169 -12.72 3.75 0.66
CA MET A 169 -13.82 4.34 -0.13
C MET A 169 -15.16 4.31 0.63
N PRO A 170 -15.68 3.18 1.15
CA PRO A 170 -16.92 3.18 1.90
C PRO A 170 -16.83 3.98 3.21
N THR A 171 -15.68 3.98 3.88
CA THR A 171 -15.45 4.77 5.09
C THR A 171 -15.56 6.26 4.82
N LEU A 172 -14.85 6.75 3.80
CA LEU A 172 -14.82 8.18 3.45
C LEU A 172 -16.15 8.64 2.84
N ALA A 173 -16.80 7.82 2.01
CA ALA A 173 -18.13 8.12 1.47
C ALA A 173 -19.15 8.33 2.60
N ARG A 174 -19.19 7.43 3.60
CA ARG A 174 -20.07 7.61 4.76
C ARG A 174 -19.76 8.89 5.53
N LEU A 175 -18.49 9.21 5.75
CA LEU A 175 -18.12 10.43 6.47
C LEU A 175 -18.48 11.70 5.69
N ALA A 176 -18.39 11.65 4.38
CA ALA A 176 -18.80 12.75 3.48
C ALA A 176 -20.32 12.83 3.24
N GLY A 177 -21.09 11.86 3.75
CA GLY A 177 -22.53 11.77 3.45
C GLY A 177 -22.83 11.43 1.99
N ALA A 178 -21.90 10.79 1.29
CA ALA A 178 -22.06 10.36 -0.10
C ALA A 178 -22.64 8.95 -0.18
N ASP A 179 -23.43 8.71 -1.20
CA ASP A 179 -23.97 7.39 -1.49
C ASP A 179 -22.87 6.45 -2.02
N LEU A 180 -22.97 5.17 -1.65
CA LEU A 180 -22.16 4.12 -2.24
C LEU A 180 -22.73 3.68 -3.59
N PRO A 181 -21.91 3.05 -4.47
CA PRO A 181 -22.41 2.45 -5.70
C PRO A 181 -23.54 1.44 -5.46
N ASP A 182 -24.51 1.36 -6.38
CA ASP A 182 -25.64 0.43 -6.30
C ASP A 182 -25.26 -1.06 -6.44
N HIS A 183 -24.02 -1.36 -6.80
CA HIS A 183 -23.51 -2.73 -6.89
C HIS A 183 -22.70 -3.12 -5.65
N GLU A 184 -22.58 -4.43 -5.42
CA GLU A 184 -21.75 -4.97 -4.34
C GLU A 184 -20.30 -4.51 -4.48
N ILE A 185 -19.72 -4.03 -3.38
CA ILE A 185 -18.30 -3.64 -3.24
C ILE A 185 -17.65 -4.49 -2.15
N ASP A 186 -16.35 -4.71 -2.26
CA ASP A 186 -15.61 -5.57 -1.31
C ASP A 186 -15.26 -4.84 0.00
N GLY A 187 -15.15 -3.50 -0.02
CA GLY A 187 -14.76 -2.71 1.15
C GLY A 187 -15.90 -2.47 2.14
N HIS A 188 -15.52 -2.26 3.39
CA HIS A 188 -16.42 -1.95 4.50
C HIS A 188 -16.03 -0.68 5.23
N ASP A 189 -16.96 -0.09 6.00
CA ASP A 189 -16.65 1.04 6.88
C ASP A 189 -15.77 0.60 8.06
N ILE A 190 -14.55 1.15 8.11
CA ILE A 190 -13.56 0.90 9.16
C ILE A 190 -13.36 2.09 10.11
N TRP A 191 -14.22 3.10 10.06
CA TRP A 191 -14.12 4.24 10.95
C TRP A 191 -14.05 3.87 12.43
N PRO A 192 -14.82 2.88 12.93
CA PRO A 192 -14.70 2.42 14.30
C PRO A 192 -13.29 1.92 14.66
N ILE A 193 -12.60 1.27 13.71
CA ILE A 193 -11.21 0.80 13.88
C ILE A 193 -10.25 1.98 13.92
N LEU A 194 -10.37 2.91 12.97
CA LEU A 194 -9.49 4.08 12.87
C LEU A 194 -9.61 5.00 14.09
N THR A 195 -10.79 5.10 14.67
CA THR A 195 -11.07 5.91 15.87
C THR A 195 -10.95 5.13 17.17
N SER A 196 -10.52 3.86 17.11
CA SER A 196 -10.29 3.02 18.29
C SER A 196 -11.51 2.90 19.22
N GLN A 197 -12.69 2.78 18.61
CA GLN A 197 -13.91 2.59 19.39
C GLN A 197 -13.83 1.29 20.19
N PRO A 198 -14.33 1.27 21.43
CA PRO A 198 -14.38 0.05 22.22
C PRO A 198 -15.12 -1.06 21.47
N LEU A 199 -14.56 -2.27 21.47
CA LEU A 199 -15.11 -3.45 20.80
C LEU A 199 -15.18 -3.36 19.25
N ALA A 200 -14.54 -2.38 18.63
CA ALA A 200 -14.42 -2.35 17.18
C ALA A 200 -13.69 -3.61 16.68
N THR A 201 -14.33 -4.33 15.80
CA THR A 201 -13.80 -5.54 15.16
C THR A 201 -13.67 -5.32 13.66
N ASN A 202 -12.77 -6.07 13.03
CA ASN A 202 -12.66 -6.08 11.59
C ASN A 202 -13.98 -6.60 10.98
N PRO A 203 -14.60 -5.87 10.03
CA PRO A 203 -15.83 -6.29 9.38
C PRO A 203 -15.65 -7.45 8.39
N HIS A 204 -14.43 -7.70 7.94
CA HIS A 204 -14.14 -8.77 7.01
C HIS A 204 -13.98 -10.11 7.71
N ARG A 205 -14.54 -11.14 7.11
CA ARG A 205 -14.30 -12.51 7.55
C ARG A 205 -12.89 -12.97 7.23
N TYR A 206 -12.37 -12.57 6.08
CA TYR A 206 -10.99 -12.82 5.60
C TYR A 206 -10.60 -11.80 4.54
N TYR A 207 -9.29 -11.69 4.31
CA TYR A 207 -8.71 -10.96 3.18
C TYR A 207 -8.04 -11.93 2.22
N PRO A 208 -8.44 -11.96 0.94
CA PRO A 208 -7.75 -12.75 -0.08
C PRO A 208 -6.45 -12.07 -0.49
N PHE A 209 -5.46 -12.87 -0.87
CA PHE A 209 -4.25 -12.35 -1.49
C PHE A 209 -3.86 -13.15 -2.71
N SER A 210 -3.27 -12.45 -3.67
CA SER A 210 -2.79 -13.01 -4.92
C SER A 210 -1.62 -12.20 -5.44
N THR A 211 -0.69 -12.83 -6.15
CA THR A 211 0.30 -12.15 -6.96
C THR A 211 0.03 -12.43 -8.44
N SER A 212 0.01 -11.37 -9.25
CA SER A 212 -0.33 -11.47 -10.68
C SER A 212 -1.74 -12.03 -10.93
N LYS A 213 -1.83 -13.29 -11.39
CA LYS A 213 -3.09 -13.92 -11.80
C LYS A 213 -3.48 -15.13 -10.95
N GLU A 214 -2.63 -15.51 -10.02
CA GLU A 214 -2.84 -16.71 -9.21
C GLU A 214 -3.36 -16.30 -7.83
N PHE A 215 -4.45 -16.94 -7.42
CA PHE A 215 -4.94 -16.83 -6.06
C PHE A 215 -4.07 -17.69 -5.14
N GLU A 216 -3.46 -17.06 -4.14
CA GLU A 216 -2.44 -17.69 -3.31
C GLU A 216 -2.95 -18.07 -1.92
N GLY A 217 -3.98 -17.40 -1.41
CA GLY A 217 -4.52 -17.72 -0.09
C GLY A 217 -5.35 -16.61 0.53
N ILE A 218 -5.60 -16.75 1.83
CA ILE A 218 -6.35 -15.80 2.65
C ILE A 218 -5.71 -15.56 4.01
N ILE A 219 -6.02 -14.40 4.58
CA ILE A 219 -5.74 -14.05 5.98
C ILE A 219 -7.08 -13.94 6.69
N SER A 220 -7.26 -14.57 7.87
CA SER A 220 -8.48 -14.42 8.68
C SER A 220 -8.71 -12.95 9.07
N GLY A 221 -9.98 -12.56 9.18
CA GLY A 221 -10.33 -11.15 9.43
C GLY A 221 -9.79 -10.59 10.76
N ASP A 222 -9.49 -11.45 11.74
CA ASP A 222 -8.82 -11.05 12.99
C ASP A 222 -7.31 -10.82 12.84
N GLY A 223 -6.76 -11.04 11.61
CA GLY A 223 -5.35 -10.86 11.28
C GLY A 223 -4.42 -11.87 11.93
N ARG A 224 -4.94 -12.98 12.46
CA ARG A 224 -4.15 -13.98 13.15
C ARG A 224 -3.69 -15.11 12.25
N TRP A 225 -4.61 -15.71 11.51
CA TRP A 225 -4.34 -16.93 10.76
C TRP A 225 -4.20 -16.65 9.28
N LYS A 226 -3.17 -17.22 8.67
CA LYS A 226 -2.91 -17.07 7.23
C LYS A 226 -2.68 -18.43 6.61
N ILE A 227 -3.46 -18.74 5.58
CA ILE A 227 -3.31 -19.97 4.79
C ILE A 227 -2.75 -19.64 3.42
N HIS A 228 -1.65 -20.31 3.04
CA HIS A 228 -1.16 -20.35 1.68
C HIS A 228 -1.60 -21.64 1.02
N LEU A 229 -2.27 -21.52 -0.14
CA LEU A 229 -2.45 -22.63 -1.06
C LEU A 229 -1.12 -22.92 -1.77
N PRO A 230 -0.89 -24.13 -2.30
CA PRO A 230 0.35 -24.42 -3.02
C PRO A 230 0.57 -23.45 -4.19
N HIS A 231 1.67 -22.72 -4.20
CA HIS A 231 2.04 -21.79 -5.28
C HIS A 231 3.55 -21.54 -5.32
N SER A 232 4.01 -20.89 -6.38
CA SER A 232 5.38 -20.44 -6.48
C SER A 232 5.52 -18.97 -6.11
N TYR A 233 6.65 -18.57 -5.58
CA TYR A 233 6.96 -17.19 -5.24
C TYR A 233 8.40 -16.81 -5.59
N ARG A 234 8.64 -15.52 -5.68
CA ARG A 234 9.95 -14.92 -5.93
C ARG A 234 10.66 -14.72 -4.60
N HIS A 235 11.73 -15.53 -4.36
CA HIS A 235 12.54 -15.43 -3.17
C HIS A 235 13.78 -14.56 -3.39
N LEU A 236 14.03 -13.61 -2.50
CA LEU A 236 15.20 -12.75 -2.55
C LEU A 236 16.45 -13.50 -2.09
N ILE A 237 17.47 -13.63 -2.98
CA ILE A 237 18.78 -14.18 -2.64
C ILE A 237 19.74 -13.08 -2.16
N LYS A 238 19.74 -11.95 -2.89
CA LYS A 238 20.61 -10.81 -2.61
C LYS A 238 19.85 -9.52 -2.90
N ALA A 239 19.78 -8.64 -1.93
CA ALA A 239 19.16 -7.33 -2.09
C ALA A 239 19.86 -6.50 -3.16
N GLY A 240 19.10 -5.68 -3.87
CA GLY A 240 19.59 -4.62 -4.74
C GLY A 240 19.99 -3.38 -3.96
N ASN A 241 20.16 -2.27 -4.66
CA ASN A 241 20.62 -1.01 -4.10
C ASN A 241 20.17 0.17 -4.95
N ASP A 242 19.62 1.21 -4.34
CA ASP A 242 19.32 2.50 -4.99
C ASP A 242 18.56 2.41 -6.32
N GLY A 243 17.56 1.52 -6.39
CA GLY A 243 16.79 1.30 -7.59
C GLY A 243 17.37 0.27 -8.55
N VAL A 244 18.52 -0.33 -8.22
CA VAL A 244 19.09 -1.45 -8.97
C VAL A 244 18.56 -2.75 -8.42
N ASP A 245 18.03 -3.60 -9.29
CA ASP A 245 17.41 -4.87 -8.88
C ASP A 245 18.40 -5.83 -8.20
N GLY A 246 17.88 -6.62 -7.25
CA GLY A 246 18.61 -7.70 -6.61
C GLY A 246 18.59 -9.01 -7.42
N THR A 247 19.05 -10.07 -6.83
CA THR A 247 18.96 -11.40 -7.40
C THR A 247 17.89 -12.23 -6.69
N PHE A 248 17.12 -12.96 -7.47
CA PHE A 248 15.98 -13.75 -7.01
C PHE A 248 16.06 -15.17 -7.54
N GLU A 249 15.40 -16.06 -6.85
CA GLU A 249 15.09 -17.40 -7.34
C GLU A 249 13.61 -17.69 -7.18
N LYS A 250 13.10 -18.59 -8.02
CA LYS A 250 11.74 -19.12 -7.88
C LYS A 250 11.76 -20.20 -6.81
N ARG A 251 10.90 -20.08 -5.81
CA ARG A 251 10.62 -21.12 -4.80
C ARG A 251 9.18 -21.54 -4.81
N GLU A 252 8.92 -22.69 -4.27
CA GLU A 252 7.57 -23.22 -4.06
C GLU A 252 7.24 -23.21 -2.56
N ILE A 253 5.99 -22.91 -2.24
CA ILE A 253 5.41 -23.17 -0.93
C ILE A 253 4.26 -24.16 -1.09
N GLY A 254 4.23 -25.19 -0.24
CA GLY A 254 3.11 -26.11 -0.15
C GLY A 254 1.94 -25.50 0.64
N LEU A 255 0.90 -26.31 0.87
CA LEU A 255 -0.18 -25.92 1.75
C LEU A 255 0.37 -25.60 3.14
N SER A 256 0.18 -24.37 3.62
CA SER A 256 0.83 -23.89 4.83
C SER A 256 -0.10 -22.97 5.62
N LEU A 257 -0.13 -23.18 6.94
CA LEU A 257 -0.87 -22.35 7.89
C LEU A 257 0.10 -21.66 8.85
N PHE A 258 -0.07 -20.34 9.03
CA PHE A 258 0.77 -19.54 9.92
C PHE A 258 -0.07 -18.80 10.96
N ASP A 259 0.39 -18.74 12.21
CA ASP A 259 -0.12 -17.83 13.24
C ASP A 259 0.68 -16.53 13.21
N LEU A 260 0.21 -15.52 12.51
CA LEU A 260 0.91 -14.24 12.31
C LEU A 260 1.14 -13.44 13.61
N LYS A 261 0.41 -13.77 14.69
CA LYS A 261 0.63 -13.14 16.01
C LYS A 261 1.81 -13.75 16.74
N ALA A 262 1.99 -15.06 16.62
CA ALA A 262 3.10 -15.80 17.25
C ALA A 262 4.34 -15.83 16.34
N ASP A 263 4.13 -15.90 15.03
CA ASP A 263 5.16 -16.01 14.00
C ASP A 263 4.95 -14.98 12.87
N PRO A 264 5.24 -13.69 13.09
CA PRO A 264 5.09 -12.66 12.07
C PRO A 264 6.04 -12.84 10.86
N ASN A 265 6.99 -13.75 10.96
CA ASN A 265 7.93 -14.09 9.89
C ASN A 265 7.47 -15.27 9.03
N GLU A 266 6.34 -15.89 9.33
CA GLU A 266 5.77 -17.00 8.55
C GLU A 266 6.76 -18.16 8.33
N LEU A 267 7.47 -18.59 9.40
CA LEU A 267 8.50 -19.61 9.35
C LEU A 267 8.01 -20.97 9.84
N ILE A 268 6.97 -21.00 10.69
CA ILE A 268 6.48 -22.20 11.36
C ILE A 268 5.14 -22.59 10.73
N ASN A 269 5.15 -23.63 9.89
CA ASN A 269 3.93 -24.15 9.29
C ASN A 269 3.19 -25.02 10.31
N LEU A 270 1.98 -24.61 10.69
CA LEU A 270 1.11 -25.25 11.66
C LEU A 270 -0.02 -26.09 11.03
N ILE A 271 0.11 -26.46 9.76
CA ILE A 271 -0.95 -27.14 9.00
C ILE A 271 -1.38 -28.47 9.64
N ASP A 272 -0.45 -29.19 10.23
CA ASP A 272 -0.69 -30.48 10.88
C ASP A 272 -1.03 -30.33 12.37
N GLU A 273 -0.60 -29.25 13.03
CA GLU A 273 -0.82 -28.96 14.44
C GLU A 273 -2.19 -28.33 14.72
N GLU A 274 -2.73 -27.59 13.73
CA GLU A 274 -4.01 -26.87 13.84
C GLU A 274 -5.02 -27.29 12.75
N PRO A 275 -5.37 -28.58 12.66
CA PRO A 275 -6.15 -29.11 11.52
C PRO A 275 -7.57 -28.55 11.40
N GLU A 276 -8.21 -28.16 12.51
CA GLU A 276 -9.56 -27.58 12.49
C GLU A 276 -9.55 -26.17 11.87
N ILE A 277 -8.57 -25.35 12.30
CA ILE A 277 -8.37 -23.99 11.75
C ILE A 277 -7.97 -24.08 10.27
N ALA A 278 -7.06 -24.99 9.94
CA ALA A 278 -6.66 -25.24 8.57
C ALA A 278 -7.85 -25.58 7.67
N ALA A 279 -8.71 -26.52 8.11
CA ALA A 279 -9.88 -26.94 7.34
C ALA A 279 -10.88 -25.80 7.12
N GLU A 280 -11.09 -24.95 8.12
CA GLU A 280 -11.95 -23.78 8.00
C GLU A 280 -11.41 -22.78 6.98
N LEU A 281 -10.12 -22.38 7.08
CA LEU A 281 -9.52 -21.43 6.16
C LEU A 281 -9.42 -21.98 4.74
N ILE A 282 -9.11 -23.26 4.57
CA ILE A 282 -9.12 -23.91 3.25
C ILE A 282 -10.50 -23.79 2.63
N SER A 283 -11.56 -24.09 3.37
CA SER A 283 -12.93 -23.97 2.87
C SER A 283 -13.26 -22.56 2.41
N TRP A 284 -12.83 -21.53 3.17
CA TRP A 284 -13.04 -20.13 2.77
C TRP A 284 -12.23 -19.78 1.51
N ALA A 285 -10.96 -20.20 1.46
CA ALA A 285 -10.08 -19.96 0.30
C ALA A 285 -10.60 -20.63 -0.97
N GLU A 286 -11.07 -21.87 -0.89
CA GLU A 286 -11.67 -22.60 -2.01
C GLU A 286 -12.95 -21.93 -2.51
N ASN A 287 -13.84 -21.52 -1.63
CA ASN A 287 -15.04 -20.79 -1.99
C ASN A 287 -14.72 -19.46 -2.69
N HIS A 288 -13.72 -18.71 -2.21
CA HIS A 288 -13.25 -17.49 -2.85
C HIS A 288 -12.69 -17.77 -4.24
N ARG A 289 -11.81 -18.77 -4.37
CA ARG A 289 -11.23 -19.19 -5.64
C ARG A 289 -12.32 -19.58 -6.64
N ASP A 290 -13.31 -20.35 -6.23
CA ASP A 290 -14.38 -20.81 -7.10
C ASP A 290 -15.27 -19.65 -7.56
N ARG A 291 -15.51 -18.65 -6.70
CA ARG A 291 -16.29 -17.46 -7.05
C ARG A 291 -15.57 -16.55 -8.06
N PHE A 292 -14.27 -16.32 -7.90
CA PHE A 292 -13.57 -15.25 -8.62
C PHE A 292 -12.56 -15.75 -9.67
N TYR A 293 -12.02 -16.97 -9.52
CA TYR A 293 -10.95 -17.48 -10.37
C TYR A 293 -11.34 -18.68 -11.26
N SER A 294 -12.48 -19.33 -10.99
CA SER A 294 -12.90 -20.51 -11.78
C SER A 294 -13.42 -20.19 -13.18
N LYS A 295 -13.78 -18.95 -13.47
CA LYS A 295 -14.39 -18.51 -14.75
C LYS A 295 -13.40 -18.16 -15.86
N SER A 296 -12.10 -18.26 -15.64
CA SER A 296 -11.07 -17.91 -16.64
C SER A 296 -10.70 -19.04 -17.62
N LYS A 297 -11.50 -20.14 -17.66
CA LYS A 297 -11.34 -21.24 -18.63
C LYS A 297 -12.46 -21.23 -19.69
N LYS A 298 -12.71 -20.06 -20.30
CA LYS A 298 -13.49 -20.00 -21.55
C LYS A 298 -12.78 -19.17 -22.59
#